data_d66cf6d4ee3a0ec1eb1efc50d0023bf8
#
_entry.id   d66cf6d4ee3a0ec1eb1efc50d0023bf8
#
_cell.length_a   1.000
_cell.length_b   1.000
_cell.length_c   1.000
_cell.angle_alpha   90.00
_cell.angle_beta   90.00
_cell.angle_gamma   90.00
#
_symmetry.space_group_name_H-M   'P 1'
#
loop_
_entity.id
_entity.type
_entity.pdbx_description
1 polymer ?
#
loop_
_entity_poly.entity_id
_entity_poly.type
_entity_poly.pdbx_seq_one_letter_code
_entity_poly.pdbx_strand_id
1 'polypeptide(L)'
;MRILAIIPARAGSKSIPNKNIRIIGGHPLVYYAIKNALTSAYITDVMVTTDSPEVKIIATQMGAACKWRDASLCGDAVTLDAVIADAIPEGEWDYIVTMQPTSPTLKVKTLDNAIKYTIDNDLDTVISAINAPHLSWGVKDGKKVPNYEKRLNRQYLPPCYLETGAFVVSKRSVVTPQTRIGKKVDVFEVSEEEAVDIDTFADLRSVATTLNTQKVAIYVNGNNKRGIGHIYRALELADEFYVKPDIYYDINQTDPKVFGKTTHELKPVNGIAELFEICKREKYTVFINDILTTSIDYMIGLRSVLPDAKIINFEDDGEGIIKADLVFNALYSGEEYPQVYAGEQYYICGKTFMFYDPIKIKDKVERVFISFGGADPQNYSDRLLKIVSKPEYKHYYFVVALGRAKHNVEELMQYNQY
;
A
#
# COMPACT_ATOMS: atom_id res chain seq x y z
N MET A 1 32.17 15.63 -9.82
CA MET A 1 32.00 14.18 -9.64
C MET A 1 31.20 13.66 -10.80
N ARG A 2 31.69 12.64 -11.51
CA ARG A 2 30.98 12.01 -12.64
C ARG A 2 30.55 10.60 -12.25
N ILE A 3 29.25 10.34 -12.32
CA ILE A 3 28.64 9.07 -11.93
C ILE A 3 27.93 8.48 -13.13
N LEU A 4 28.35 7.30 -13.56
CA LEU A 4 27.77 6.58 -14.69
C LEU A 4 26.85 5.47 -14.19
N ALA A 5 25.56 5.51 -14.59
CA ALA A 5 24.68 4.36 -14.45
C ALA A 5 24.85 3.40 -15.63
N ILE A 6 24.99 2.11 -15.36
CA ILE A 6 25.02 1.05 -16.36
C ILE A 6 23.85 0.10 -16.14
N ILE A 7 23.02 -0.06 -17.18
CA ILE A 7 21.82 -0.89 -17.15
C ILE A 7 22.00 -2.06 -18.13
N PRO A 8 22.31 -3.28 -17.62
CA PRO A 8 22.47 -4.46 -18.47
C PRO A 8 21.13 -5.10 -18.79
N ALA A 9 20.72 -5.08 -20.05
CA ALA A 9 19.42 -5.59 -20.51
C ALA A 9 19.57 -6.48 -21.75
N ARG A 10 19.87 -7.78 -21.55
CA ARG A 10 20.02 -8.73 -22.69
C ARG A 10 18.67 -9.16 -23.28
N ALA A 11 18.65 -9.57 -24.54
CA ALA A 11 17.46 -10.09 -25.24
C ALA A 11 16.96 -11.42 -24.65
N GLY A 12 17.86 -12.37 -24.44
CA GLY A 12 17.54 -13.74 -24.04
C GLY A 12 17.28 -13.89 -22.53
N SER A 13 16.03 -13.92 -22.10
CA SER A 13 15.65 -14.36 -20.76
C SER A 13 15.01 -15.74 -20.82
N LYS A 14 15.52 -16.70 -20.01
CA LYS A 14 15.02 -18.10 -20.00
C LYS A 14 13.76 -18.25 -19.18
N SER A 15 13.66 -17.60 -18.04
CA SER A 15 12.55 -17.73 -17.11
C SER A 15 11.28 -17.01 -17.57
N ILE A 16 11.45 -15.83 -18.16
CA ILE A 16 10.35 -15.02 -18.68
C ILE A 16 10.74 -14.55 -20.09
N PRO A 17 10.07 -15.05 -21.16
CA PRO A 17 10.36 -14.63 -22.52
C PRO A 17 10.23 -13.12 -22.69
N ASN A 18 11.20 -12.50 -23.35
CA ASN A 18 11.24 -11.06 -23.62
C ASN A 18 11.13 -10.18 -22.37
N LYS A 19 11.69 -10.63 -21.23
CA LYS A 19 11.51 -10.03 -19.92
C LYS A 19 11.70 -8.51 -19.93
N ASN A 20 12.79 -8.00 -20.50
CA ASN A 20 13.15 -6.57 -20.45
C ASN A 20 12.22 -5.64 -21.24
N ILE A 21 11.53 -6.15 -22.25
CA ILE A 21 10.56 -5.38 -23.04
C ILE A 21 9.09 -5.68 -22.71
N ARG A 22 8.86 -6.55 -21.72
CA ARG A 22 7.50 -6.87 -21.27
C ARG A 22 6.84 -5.68 -20.61
N ILE A 23 5.58 -5.40 -21.01
CA ILE A 23 4.82 -4.27 -20.45
C ILE A 23 4.31 -4.61 -19.07
N ILE A 24 4.65 -3.75 -18.10
CA ILE A 24 4.22 -3.84 -16.70
C ILE A 24 3.87 -2.42 -16.26
N GLY A 25 2.70 -2.20 -15.66
CA GLY A 25 2.29 -0.85 -15.25
C GLY A 25 2.29 0.17 -16.40
N GLY A 26 2.01 -0.27 -17.63
CA GLY A 26 1.94 0.57 -18.82
C GLY A 26 3.27 0.84 -19.53
N HIS A 27 4.42 0.36 -19.02
CA HIS A 27 5.74 0.58 -19.59
C HIS A 27 6.55 -0.71 -19.74
N PRO A 28 7.51 -0.79 -20.70
CA PRO A 28 8.47 -1.89 -20.77
C PRO A 28 9.30 -1.99 -19.48
N LEU A 29 9.64 -3.20 -19.04
CA LEU A 29 10.38 -3.41 -17.80
C LEU A 29 11.66 -2.58 -17.69
N VAL A 30 12.45 -2.51 -18.77
CA VAL A 30 13.69 -1.73 -18.80
C VAL A 30 13.49 -0.21 -18.60
N TYR A 31 12.30 0.29 -18.90
CA TYR A 31 11.93 1.70 -18.74
C TYR A 31 12.17 2.20 -17.31
N TYR A 32 11.81 1.41 -16.31
CA TYR A 32 11.88 1.83 -14.91
C TYR A 32 13.30 2.11 -14.43
N ALA A 33 14.24 1.23 -14.77
CA ALA A 33 15.66 1.44 -14.46
C ALA A 33 16.23 2.66 -15.20
N ILE A 34 15.92 2.81 -16.49
CA ILE A 34 16.34 3.97 -17.30
C ILE A 34 15.79 5.27 -16.73
N LYS A 35 14.48 5.30 -16.42
CA LYS A 35 13.81 6.47 -15.84
C LYS A 35 14.45 6.88 -14.51
N ASN A 36 14.65 5.94 -13.60
CA ASN A 36 15.29 6.21 -12.32
C ASN A 36 16.70 6.74 -12.47
N ALA A 37 17.49 6.17 -13.38
CA ALA A 37 18.84 6.65 -13.67
C ALA A 37 18.83 8.09 -14.23
N LEU A 38 17.97 8.39 -15.20
CA LEU A 38 17.87 9.71 -15.81
C LEU A 38 17.28 10.79 -14.89
N THR A 39 16.51 10.40 -13.86
CA THR A 39 15.88 11.35 -12.92
C THR A 39 16.61 11.46 -11.59
N SER A 40 17.69 10.67 -11.37
CA SER A 40 18.56 10.76 -10.20
C SER A 40 19.25 12.12 -10.13
N ALA A 41 19.36 12.68 -8.93
CA ALA A 41 20.09 13.91 -8.68
C ALA A 41 21.62 13.77 -8.73
N TYR A 42 22.12 12.53 -8.69
CA TYR A 42 23.56 12.21 -8.63
C TYR A 42 24.13 11.64 -9.92
N ILE A 43 23.35 10.89 -10.69
CA ILE A 43 23.80 10.23 -11.92
C ILE A 43 23.95 11.28 -13.02
N THR A 44 25.14 11.34 -13.61
CA THR A 44 25.47 12.29 -14.68
C THR A 44 25.24 11.73 -16.07
N ASP A 45 25.45 10.43 -16.24
CA ASP A 45 25.38 9.74 -17.53
C ASP A 45 24.75 8.37 -17.38
N VAL A 46 23.98 7.94 -18.39
CA VAL A 46 23.26 6.66 -18.38
C VAL A 46 23.64 5.87 -19.62
N MET A 47 24.11 4.64 -19.42
CA MET A 47 24.48 3.69 -20.44
C MET A 47 23.65 2.42 -20.34
N VAL A 48 22.93 2.06 -21.37
CA VAL A 48 22.26 0.76 -21.50
C VAL A 48 23.14 -0.16 -22.35
N THR A 49 23.46 -1.37 -21.86
CA THR A 49 24.18 -2.37 -22.66
C THR A 49 23.23 -3.52 -23.02
N THR A 50 23.06 -3.76 -24.32
CA THR A 50 22.06 -4.72 -24.83
C THR A 50 22.44 -5.33 -26.17
N ASP A 51 21.91 -6.53 -26.43
CA ASP A 51 21.88 -7.21 -27.72
C ASP A 51 20.43 -7.26 -28.33
N SER A 52 19.45 -6.51 -27.71
CA SER A 52 18.08 -6.38 -28.21
C SER A 52 17.91 -5.07 -28.96
N PRO A 53 17.44 -5.12 -30.24
CA PRO A 53 17.08 -3.94 -31.02
C PRO A 53 16.00 -3.11 -30.33
N GLU A 54 14.99 -3.75 -29.69
CA GLU A 54 13.88 -3.10 -29.02
C GLU A 54 14.36 -2.33 -27.80
N VAL A 55 15.21 -2.95 -26.97
CA VAL A 55 15.81 -2.26 -25.80
C VAL A 55 16.63 -1.06 -26.24
N LYS A 56 17.42 -1.20 -27.34
CA LYS A 56 18.18 -0.07 -27.91
C LYS A 56 17.27 1.09 -28.32
N ILE A 57 16.14 0.80 -28.98
CA ILE A 57 15.17 1.81 -29.38
C ILE A 57 14.60 2.52 -28.14
N ILE A 58 14.16 1.76 -27.14
CA ILE A 58 13.60 2.31 -25.90
C ILE A 58 14.62 3.21 -25.20
N ALA A 59 15.85 2.73 -25.02
CA ALA A 59 16.92 3.49 -24.36
C ALA A 59 17.21 4.83 -25.07
N THR A 60 17.34 4.78 -26.41
CA THR A 60 17.61 5.95 -27.23
C THR A 60 16.45 6.96 -27.19
N GLN A 61 15.20 6.49 -27.27
CA GLN A 61 14.01 7.36 -27.18
C GLN A 61 13.88 8.04 -25.81
N MET A 62 14.35 7.38 -24.75
CA MET A 62 14.38 7.96 -23.39
C MET A 62 15.55 8.90 -23.17
N GLY A 63 16.53 9.01 -24.07
CA GLY A 63 17.70 9.86 -23.97
C GLY A 63 18.92 9.20 -23.28
N ALA A 64 18.91 7.88 -23.06
CA ALA A 64 20.06 7.14 -22.54
C ALA A 64 21.01 6.74 -23.68
N ALA A 65 22.33 6.76 -23.43
CA ALA A 65 23.30 6.17 -24.33
C ALA A 65 23.13 4.64 -24.38
N CYS A 66 23.44 4.03 -25.53
CA CYS A 66 23.28 2.61 -25.70
C CYS A 66 24.53 2.00 -26.34
N LYS A 67 25.14 1.03 -25.65
CA LYS A 67 26.23 0.19 -26.19
C LYS A 67 25.64 -1.14 -26.65
N TRP A 68 25.87 -1.46 -27.92
CA TRP A 68 25.59 -2.79 -28.46
C TRP A 68 26.53 -3.81 -27.82
N ARG A 69 25.97 -4.86 -27.22
CA ARG A 69 26.73 -5.88 -26.50
C ARG A 69 27.24 -6.92 -27.49
N ASP A 70 28.53 -7.24 -27.41
CA ASP A 70 29.13 -8.32 -28.20
C ASP A 70 28.50 -9.67 -27.84
N ALA A 71 28.36 -10.53 -28.85
CA ALA A 71 27.76 -11.86 -28.69
C ALA A 71 28.49 -12.74 -27.64
N SER A 72 29.82 -12.56 -27.49
CA SER A 72 30.59 -13.27 -26.47
C SER A 72 30.20 -12.90 -25.02
N LEU A 73 29.56 -11.72 -24.83
CA LEU A 73 29.09 -11.23 -23.54
C LEU A 73 27.60 -11.49 -23.29
N CYS A 74 26.91 -12.20 -24.19
CA CYS A 74 25.48 -12.49 -24.08
C CYS A 74 25.17 -13.86 -23.45
N GLY A 75 26.18 -14.70 -23.28
CA GLY A 75 26.04 -16.07 -22.76
C GLY A 75 25.68 -16.13 -21.28
N ASP A 76 25.01 -17.21 -20.85
CA ASP A 76 24.60 -17.41 -19.45
C ASP A 76 25.77 -17.60 -18.47
N ALA A 77 26.93 -18.04 -18.96
CA ALA A 77 28.14 -18.22 -18.15
C ALA A 77 28.94 -16.91 -17.97
N VAL A 78 28.56 -15.84 -18.64
CA VAL A 78 29.25 -14.56 -18.57
C VAL A 78 28.81 -13.85 -17.27
N THR A 79 29.81 -13.44 -16.50
CA THR A 79 29.54 -12.70 -15.25
C THR A 79 29.03 -11.30 -15.54
N LEU A 80 28.18 -10.78 -14.66
CA LEU A 80 27.70 -9.41 -14.77
C LEU A 80 28.86 -8.40 -14.69
N ASP A 81 29.92 -8.72 -13.94
CA ASP A 81 31.11 -7.87 -13.81
C ASP A 81 31.82 -7.63 -15.17
N ALA A 82 31.99 -8.68 -15.96
CA ALA A 82 32.53 -8.57 -17.31
C ALA A 82 31.68 -7.68 -18.22
N VAL A 83 30.34 -7.85 -18.16
CA VAL A 83 29.38 -7.04 -18.93
C VAL A 83 29.45 -5.57 -18.54
N ILE A 84 29.50 -5.28 -17.22
CA ILE A 84 29.56 -3.91 -16.73
C ILE A 84 30.91 -3.25 -17.10
N ALA A 85 32.00 -3.95 -16.90
CA ALA A 85 33.35 -3.42 -17.26
C ALA A 85 33.47 -3.09 -18.75
N ASP A 86 32.91 -3.96 -19.63
CA ASP A 86 32.85 -3.69 -21.07
C ASP A 86 31.96 -2.47 -21.39
N ALA A 87 30.87 -2.27 -20.65
CA ALA A 87 29.94 -1.19 -20.95
C ALA A 87 30.40 0.20 -20.58
N ILE A 88 31.48 0.34 -19.83
CA ILE A 88 32.05 1.63 -19.45
C ILE A 88 32.65 2.33 -20.69
N PRO A 89 32.17 3.51 -21.10
CA PRO A 89 32.73 4.26 -22.20
C PRO A 89 34.10 4.88 -21.79
N GLU A 90 34.87 5.31 -22.81
CA GLU A 90 36.06 6.10 -22.56
C GLU A 90 35.75 7.38 -21.79
N GLY A 91 36.60 7.74 -20.85
CA GLY A 91 36.44 8.92 -20.00
C GLY A 91 36.75 8.63 -18.53
N GLU A 92 36.73 9.70 -17.75
CA GLU A 92 36.98 9.63 -16.30
C GLU A 92 35.64 9.55 -15.56
N TRP A 93 35.48 8.57 -14.71
CA TRP A 93 34.31 8.31 -13.87
C TRP A 93 34.78 8.14 -12.43
N ASP A 94 34.03 8.75 -11.49
CA ASP A 94 34.31 8.58 -10.05
C ASP A 94 33.57 7.31 -9.53
N TYR A 95 32.32 7.12 -9.93
CA TYR A 95 31.48 5.98 -9.52
C TYR A 95 30.76 5.35 -10.72
N ILE A 96 30.56 4.05 -10.60
CA ILE A 96 29.68 3.26 -11.49
C ILE A 96 28.49 2.74 -10.68
N VAL A 97 27.27 2.99 -11.15
CA VAL A 97 26.04 2.48 -10.58
C VAL A 97 25.48 1.42 -11.50
N THR A 98 25.58 0.15 -11.11
CA THR A 98 24.91 -0.93 -11.85
C THR A 98 23.45 -0.98 -11.41
N MET A 99 22.51 -0.93 -12.34
CA MET A 99 21.07 -1.02 -12.06
C MET A 99 20.44 -2.12 -12.90
N GLN A 100 19.77 -3.09 -12.26
CA GLN A 100 19.13 -4.17 -13.00
C GLN A 100 17.70 -3.80 -13.37
N PRO A 101 17.23 -4.07 -14.62
CA PRO A 101 15.85 -3.84 -15.03
C PRO A 101 14.82 -4.63 -14.22
N THR A 102 15.25 -5.70 -13.58
CA THR A 102 14.39 -6.64 -12.85
C THR A 102 13.83 -6.10 -11.53
N SER A 103 14.26 -4.90 -11.10
CA SER A 103 13.79 -4.22 -9.89
C SER A 103 13.03 -2.91 -10.23
N PRO A 104 11.86 -2.99 -10.89
CA PRO A 104 11.15 -1.79 -11.39
C PRO A 104 10.47 -0.97 -10.30
N THR A 105 10.33 -1.51 -9.09
CA THR A 105 9.72 -0.84 -7.93
C THR A 105 10.69 0.03 -7.15
N LEU A 106 11.99 0.02 -7.48
CA LEU A 106 13.01 0.90 -6.89
C LEU A 106 12.61 2.36 -7.07
N LYS A 107 12.64 3.13 -5.99
CA LYS A 107 12.36 4.57 -6.01
C LYS A 107 13.67 5.37 -6.24
N VAL A 108 13.60 6.41 -7.06
CA VAL A 108 14.77 7.28 -7.32
C VAL A 108 15.34 7.89 -6.03
N LYS A 109 14.50 8.26 -5.07
CA LYS A 109 14.95 8.80 -3.78
C LYS A 109 15.81 7.80 -3.00
N THR A 110 15.45 6.52 -3.03
CA THR A 110 16.20 5.44 -2.37
C THR A 110 17.57 5.26 -3.03
N LEU A 111 17.60 5.26 -4.38
CA LEU A 111 18.84 5.23 -5.16
C LEU A 111 19.75 6.43 -4.83
N ASP A 112 19.21 7.64 -4.82
CA ASP A 112 19.96 8.86 -4.50
C ASP A 112 20.53 8.84 -3.09
N ASN A 113 19.76 8.36 -2.12
CA ASN A 113 20.21 8.20 -0.75
C ASN A 113 21.36 7.18 -0.64
N ALA A 114 21.30 6.06 -1.39
CA ALA A 114 22.36 5.05 -1.42
C ALA A 114 23.65 5.58 -2.05
N ILE A 115 23.55 6.34 -3.14
CA ILE A 115 24.70 7.00 -3.77
C ILE A 115 25.34 7.99 -2.79
N LYS A 116 24.51 8.84 -2.17
CA LYS A 116 24.97 9.79 -1.15
C LYS A 116 25.67 9.07 0.02
N TYR A 117 25.06 7.99 0.53
CA TYR A 117 25.63 7.18 1.60
C TYR A 117 27.01 6.62 1.23
N THR A 118 27.17 6.11 0.00
CA THR A 118 28.43 5.59 -0.52
C THR A 118 29.53 6.66 -0.50
N ILE A 119 29.20 7.87 -0.95
CA ILE A 119 30.12 9.01 -1.06
C ILE A 119 30.51 9.52 0.34
N ASP A 120 29.52 9.79 1.19
CA ASP A 120 29.73 10.39 2.52
C ASP A 120 30.58 9.50 3.43
N ASN A 121 30.49 8.18 3.28
CA ASN A 121 31.24 7.21 4.08
C ASN A 121 32.52 6.69 3.41
N ASP A 122 32.90 7.25 2.26
CA ASP A 122 34.07 6.84 1.48
C ASP A 122 34.15 5.32 1.25
N LEU A 123 32.99 4.70 0.94
CA LEU A 123 32.87 3.27 0.69
C LEU A 123 33.32 2.94 -0.74
N ASP A 124 33.96 1.78 -0.91
CA ASP A 124 34.33 1.29 -2.24
C ASP A 124 33.13 0.74 -2.98
N THR A 125 32.20 0.10 -2.24
CA THR A 125 30.98 -0.50 -2.82
C THR A 125 29.84 -0.48 -1.81
N VAL A 126 28.64 -0.16 -2.30
CA VAL A 126 27.36 -0.32 -1.58
C VAL A 126 26.41 -1.15 -2.41
N ILE A 127 25.78 -2.13 -1.78
CA ILE A 127 24.88 -3.11 -2.42
C ILE A 127 23.48 -2.94 -1.84
N SER A 128 22.45 -2.94 -2.69
CA SER A 128 21.07 -2.93 -2.24
C SER A 128 20.70 -4.24 -1.55
N ALA A 129 20.15 -4.17 -0.35
CA ALA A 129 19.74 -5.34 0.42
C ALA A 129 18.44 -5.09 1.18
N ILE A 130 17.75 -6.18 1.51
CA ILE A 130 16.59 -6.17 2.41
C ILE A 130 16.96 -6.89 3.70
N ASN A 131 16.54 -6.34 4.84
CA ASN A 131 16.63 -7.05 6.12
C ASN A 131 15.46 -8.03 6.24
N ALA A 132 15.73 -9.31 5.97
CA ALA A 132 14.75 -10.39 5.93
C ALA A 132 15.11 -11.51 6.92
N PRO A 133 15.00 -11.27 8.25
CA PRO A 133 15.32 -12.28 9.24
C PRO A 133 14.37 -13.46 9.14
N HIS A 134 14.95 -14.63 8.89
CA HIS A 134 14.23 -15.90 8.76
C HIS A 134 15.00 -17.06 9.41
N LEU A 135 14.25 -18.05 9.91
CA LEU A 135 14.83 -19.32 10.32
C LEU A 135 15.25 -20.08 9.07
N SER A 136 16.54 -20.26 8.88
CA SER A 136 17.09 -20.94 7.70
C SER A 136 17.86 -22.21 8.07
N TRP A 137 18.08 -23.09 7.08
CA TRP A 137 18.80 -24.32 7.21
C TRP A 137 19.92 -24.38 6.17
N GLY A 138 21.09 -24.80 6.60
CA GLY A 138 22.23 -25.07 5.73
C GLY A 138 22.50 -26.56 5.54
N VAL A 139 23.55 -26.87 4.75
CA VAL A 139 24.05 -28.23 4.60
C VAL A 139 25.48 -28.26 5.16
N LYS A 140 25.73 -29.11 6.15
CA LYS A 140 27.04 -29.40 6.71
C LYS A 140 27.25 -30.91 6.68
N ASP A 141 28.37 -31.35 6.09
CA ASP A 141 28.72 -32.77 5.94
C ASP A 141 27.58 -33.64 5.35
N GLY A 142 26.90 -33.10 4.32
CA GLY A 142 25.76 -33.75 3.64
C GLY A 142 24.44 -33.78 4.42
N LYS A 143 24.42 -33.23 5.64
CA LYS A 143 23.22 -33.17 6.49
C LYS A 143 22.65 -31.77 6.57
N LYS A 144 21.31 -31.65 6.59
CA LYS A 144 20.60 -30.38 6.81
C LYS A 144 20.72 -30.00 8.29
N VAL A 145 21.27 -28.82 8.57
CA VAL A 145 21.45 -28.26 9.92
C VAL A 145 20.83 -26.87 10.01
N PRO A 146 20.23 -26.48 11.16
CA PRO A 146 19.71 -25.12 11.32
C PRO A 146 20.84 -24.10 11.38
N ASN A 147 20.63 -22.93 10.78
CA ASN A 147 21.53 -21.78 10.86
C ASN A 147 21.21 -20.88 12.07
N TYR A 148 20.49 -21.39 13.06
CA TYR A 148 20.11 -20.67 14.28
C TYR A 148 20.34 -21.53 15.52
N GLU A 149 20.68 -20.89 16.63
CA GLU A 149 20.89 -21.55 17.92
C GLU A 149 19.55 -21.74 18.68
N LYS A 150 18.68 -20.69 18.63
CA LYS A 150 17.37 -20.72 19.27
C LYS A 150 16.27 -20.40 18.26
N ARG A 151 15.15 -21.12 18.36
CA ARG A 151 13.96 -20.88 17.54
C ARG A 151 13.15 -19.73 18.15
N LEU A 152 13.40 -18.51 17.66
CA LEU A 152 12.73 -17.29 18.08
C LEU A 152 11.63 -16.88 17.09
N ASN A 153 10.70 -16.03 17.54
CA ASN A 153 9.76 -15.36 16.63
C ASN A 153 10.51 -14.37 15.75
N ARG A 154 9.99 -14.09 14.54
CA ARG A 154 10.65 -13.28 13.49
C ARG A 154 11.20 -11.95 14.03
N GLN A 155 10.44 -11.23 14.87
CA GLN A 155 10.83 -9.94 15.43
C GLN A 155 12.00 -9.97 16.41
N TYR A 156 12.43 -11.16 16.86
CA TYR A 156 13.55 -11.37 17.79
C TYR A 156 14.75 -12.06 17.13
N LEU A 157 14.66 -12.35 15.82
CA LEU A 157 15.78 -12.88 15.07
C LEU A 157 16.81 -11.78 14.79
N PRO A 158 18.10 -12.13 14.75
CA PRO A 158 19.12 -11.17 14.34
C PRO A 158 18.89 -10.69 12.91
N PRO A 159 19.32 -9.46 12.57
CA PRO A 159 19.28 -8.96 11.20
C PRO A 159 19.93 -9.93 10.21
N CYS A 160 19.28 -10.11 9.06
CA CYS A 160 19.78 -10.96 7.97
C CYS A 160 19.56 -10.21 6.66
N TYR A 161 20.64 -9.71 6.07
CA TYR A 161 20.57 -8.93 4.84
C TYR A 161 20.70 -9.84 3.62
N LEU A 162 19.71 -9.77 2.73
CA LEU A 162 19.67 -10.45 1.45
C LEU A 162 19.82 -9.40 0.34
N GLU A 163 20.76 -9.60 -0.60
CA GLU A 163 20.92 -8.73 -1.76
C GLU A 163 19.67 -8.77 -2.64
N THR A 164 19.21 -7.59 -3.13
CA THR A 164 18.00 -7.49 -3.94
C THR A 164 18.30 -7.38 -5.44
N GLY A 165 19.56 -7.18 -5.83
CA GLY A 165 19.94 -6.97 -7.22
C GLY A 165 19.54 -5.60 -7.81
N ALA A 166 18.81 -4.77 -7.08
CA ALA A 166 18.28 -3.51 -7.60
C ALA A 166 19.39 -2.55 -8.07
N PHE A 167 20.42 -2.38 -7.25
CA PHE A 167 21.60 -1.60 -7.60
C PHE A 167 22.87 -2.04 -6.86
N VAL A 168 24.01 -1.73 -7.48
CA VAL A 168 25.33 -1.75 -6.85
C VAL A 168 26.02 -0.43 -7.21
N VAL A 169 26.43 0.35 -6.20
CA VAL A 169 27.21 1.58 -6.34
C VAL A 169 28.67 1.25 -6.07
N SER A 170 29.55 1.45 -7.01
CA SER A 170 30.99 1.10 -6.87
C SER A 170 31.89 2.27 -7.27
N LYS A 171 32.97 2.53 -6.53
CA LYS A 171 34.04 3.40 -7.05
C LYS A 171 34.56 2.86 -8.39
N ARG A 172 34.77 3.74 -9.36
CA ARG A 172 35.30 3.33 -10.68
C ARG A 172 36.60 2.51 -10.57
N SER A 173 37.45 2.84 -9.62
CA SER A 173 38.73 2.19 -9.41
C SER A 173 38.68 0.72 -9.04
N VAL A 174 37.55 0.24 -8.50
CA VAL A 174 37.37 -1.18 -8.13
C VAL A 174 36.66 -2.00 -9.20
N VAL A 175 36.11 -1.35 -10.23
CA VAL A 175 35.37 -2.05 -11.30
C VAL A 175 36.33 -2.61 -12.33
N THR A 176 36.37 -3.94 -12.44
CA THR A 176 37.14 -4.73 -13.40
C THR A 176 36.26 -5.80 -14.04
N PRO A 177 36.72 -6.51 -15.10
CA PRO A 177 35.97 -7.64 -15.64
C PRO A 177 35.74 -8.81 -14.67
N GLN A 178 36.49 -8.85 -13.55
CA GLN A 178 36.40 -9.93 -12.56
C GLN A 178 35.58 -9.55 -11.35
N THR A 179 35.45 -8.26 -11.02
CA THR A 179 34.70 -7.80 -9.86
C THR A 179 34.34 -6.32 -9.98
N ARG A 180 33.27 -5.92 -9.32
CA ARG A 180 32.88 -4.53 -9.03
C ARG A 180 32.79 -4.28 -7.53
N ILE A 181 33.26 -5.24 -6.71
CA ILE A 181 33.22 -5.17 -5.25
C ILE A 181 34.59 -4.85 -4.72
N GLY A 182 34.70 -3.78 -3.95
CA GLY A 182 35.96 -3.33 -3.33
C GLY A 182 36.18 -3.95 -1.95
N LYS A 183 37.04 -3.29 -1.14
CA LYS A 183 37.37 -3.75 0.22
C LYS A 183 36.47 -3.14 1.31
N LYS A 184 36.14 -1.87 1.15
CA LYS A 184 35.23 -1.16 2.05
C LYS A 184 33.79 -1.32 1.50
N VAL A 185 33.11 -2.38 1.90
CA VAL A 185 31.78 -2.75 1.41
C VAL A 185 30.74 -2.59 2.49
N ASP A 186 29.57 -2.09 2.14
CA ASP A 186 28.40 -2.06 3.01
C ASP A 186 27.13 -2.36 2.22
N VAL A 187 26.01 -2.58 2.92
CA VAL A 187 24.69 -2.76 2.32
C VAL A 187 23.81 -1.55 2.61
N PHE A 188 22.97 -1.19 1.65
CA PHE A 188 21.94 -0.17 1.81
C PHE A 188 20.58 -0.86 1.87
N GLU A 189 19.88 -0.69 3.00
CA GLU A 189 18.57 -1.31 3.22
C GLU A 189 17.51 -0.61 2.38
N VAL A 190 16.78 -1.40 1.57
CA VAL A 190 15.63 -0.96 0.78
C VAL A 190 14.35 -1.52 1.38
N SER A 191 13.20 -0.90 1.08
CA SER A 191 11.90 -1.37 1.57
C SER A 191 11.48 -2.71 0.92
N GLU A 192 10.58 -3.46 1.56
CA GLU A 192 10.04 -4.71 1.00
C GLU A 192 9.43 -4.51 -0.40
N GLU A 193 8.77 -3.37 -0.62
CA GLU A 193 8.19 -3.03 -1.92
C GLU A 193 9.26 -2.82 -3.01
N GLU A 194 10.43 -2.28 -2.65
CA GLU A 194 11.54 -1.98 -3.56
C GLU A 194 12.49 -3.17 -3.76
N ALA A 195 12.37 -4.20 -2.91
CA ALA A 195 13.27 -5.35 -2.88
C ALA A 195 12.92 -6.45 -3.90
N VAL A 196 11.83 -6.32 -4.64
CA VAL A 196 11.38 -7.38 -5.54
C VAL A 196 12.26 -7.44 -6.78
N ASP A 197 12.91 -8.59 -6.99
CA ASP A 197 13.63 -8.95 -8.22
C ASP A 197 12.77 -9.89 -9.06
N ILE A 198 12.50 -9.54 -10.31
CA ILE A 198 11.63 -10.33 -11.20
C ILE A 198 12.42 -11.47 -11.82
N ASP A 199 12.26 -12.68 -11.29
CA ASP A 199 12.82 -13.90 -11.85
C ASP A 199 11.77 -14.91 -12.31
N THR A 200 10.59 -14.85 -11.72
CA THR A 200 9.47 -15.76 -12.01
C THR A 200 8.21 -15.00 -12.45
N PHE A 201 7.24 -15.73 -13.02
CA PHE A 201 5.92 -15.15 -13.28
C PHE A 201 5.16 -14.77 -11.99
N ALA A 202 5.51 -15.32 -10.83
CA ALA A 202 4.95 -14.91 -9.55
C ALA A 202 5.45 -13.51 -9.17
N ASP A 203 6.75 -13.26 -9.32
CA ASP A 203 7.35 -11.93 -9.08
C ASP A 203 6.77 -10.90 -10.04
N LEU A 204 6.61 -11.27 -11.31
CA LEU A 204 6.01 -10.40 -12.33
C LEU A 204 4.59 -9.95 -11.94
N ARG A 205 3.76 -10.87 -11.42
CA ARG A 205 2.41 -10.54 -10.91
C ARG A 205 2.48 -9.64 -9.69
N SER A 206 3.37 -9.95 -8.74
CA SER A 206 3.57 -9.15 -7.54
C SER A 206 3.95 -7.71 -7.89
N VAL A 207 4.95 -7.53 -8.76
CA VAL A 207 5.39 -6.21 -9.24
C VAL A 207 4.29 -5.48 -10.01
N ALA A 208 3.56 -6.17 -10.89
CA ALA A 208 2.44 -5.56 -11.62
C ALA A 208 1.36 -5.03 -10.65
N THR A 209 1.10 -5.75 -9.58
CA THR A 209 0.20 -5.31 -8.51
C THR A 209 0.79 -4.09 -7.79
N THR A 210 2.05 -4.11 -7.41
CA THR A 210 2.73 -3.01 -6.70
C THR A 210 2.76 -1.73 -7.53
N LEU A 211 3.10 -1.82 -8.83
CA LEU A 211 3.14 -0.66 -9.74
C LEU A 211 1.75 -0.09 -10.04
N ASN A 212 0.70 -0.91 -9.96
CA ASN A 212 -0.69 -0.52 -10.10
C ASN A 212 -1.37 -0.28 -8.74
N THR A 213 -0.61 -0.27 -7.65
CA THR A 213 -1.16 -0.10 -6.30
C THR A 213 -1.88 1.23 -6.19
N GLN A 214 -3.15 1.15 -5.84
CA GLN A 214 -3.97 2.33 -5.60
C GLN A 214 -3.60 2.95 -4.25
N LYS A 215 -3.47 4.27 -4.23
CA LYS A 215 -3.36 5.02 -2.99
C LYS A 215 -4.76 5.42 -2.55
N VAL A 216 -5.24 4.84 -1.46
CA VAL A 216 -6.62 4.96 -1.00
C VAL A 216 -6.71 5.88 0.21
N ALA A 217 -7.64 6.84 0.17
CA ALA A 217 -8.06 7.60 1.35
C ALA A 217 -9.53 7.31 1.66
N ILE A 218 -9.86 7.26 2.95
CA ILE A 218 -11.23 7.19 3.46
C ILE A 218 -11.44 8.42 4.35
N TYR A 219 -12.39 9.25 4.01
CA TYR A 219 -12.82 10.38 4.84
C TYR A 219 -14.16 10.05 5.48
N VAL A 220 -14.16 9.94 6.81
CA VAL A 220 -15.33 9.49 7.56
C VAL A 220 -15.58 10.39 8.76
N ASN A 221 -16.84 10.75 8.99
CA ASN A 221 -17.27 11.48 10.17
C ASN A 221 -18.47 10.80 10.83
N GLY A 222 -18.46 10.75 12.16
CA GLY A 222 -19.56 10.19 12.94
C GLY A 222 -19.61 10.83 14.32
N ASN A 223 -20.84 11.04 14.82
CA ASN A 223 -21.06 11.60 16.15
C ASN A 223 -22.40 11.14 16.72
N ASN A 224 -22.70 11.53 17.96
CA ASN A 224 -23.91 11.14 18.67
C ASN A 224 -25.21 11.63 18.02
N LYS A 225 -25.17 12.64 17.14
CA LYS A 225 -26.35 13.16 16.43
C LYS A 225 -26.59 12.43 15.12
N ARG A 226 -25.52 12.16 14.36
CA ARG A 226 -25.58 11.48 13.04
C ARG A 226 -25.50 9.95 13.15
N GLY A 227 -25.05 9.43 14.30
CA GLY A 227 -24.75 8.02 14.48
C GLY A 227 -23.28 7.69 14.18
N ILE A 228 -22.90 6.45 14.46
CA ILE A 228 -21.53 5.92 14.27
C ILE A 228 -21.47 4.79 13.25
N GLY A 229 -22.55 4.55 12.50
CA GLY A 229 -22.58 3.53 11.43
C GLY A 229 -21.53 3.74 10.35
N HIS A 230 -21.28 5.00 9.98
CA HIS A 230 -20.23 5.41 9.07
C HIS A 230 -18.82 4.96 9.53
N ILE A 231 -18.54 5.10 10.83
CA ILE A 231 -17.25 4.69 11.42
C ILE A 231 -17.05 3.18 11.27
N TYR A 232 -18.06 2.38 11.64
CA TYR A 232 -17.98 0.92 11.50
C TYR A 232 -17.76 0.51 10.05
N ARG A 233 -18.56 1.06 9.12
CA ARG A 233 -18.43 0.76 7.70
C ARG A 233 -17.09 1.13 7.14
N ALA A 234 -16.55 2.31 7.48
CA ALA A 234 -15.23 2.75 7.04
C ALA A 234 -14.10 1.81 7.52
N LEU A 235 -14.18 1.31 8.76
CA LEU A 235 -13.21 0.35 9.29
C LEU A 235 -13.33 -1.02 8.62
N GLU A 236 -14.55 -1.54 8.42
CA GLU A 236 -14.78 -2.81 7.69
C GLU A 236 -14.27 -2.71 6.25
N LEU A 237 -14.51 -1.59 5.56
CA LEU A 237 -13.96 -1.34 4.23
C LEU A 237 -12.44 -1.28 4.23
N ALA A 238 -11.85 -0.63 5.22
CA ALA A 238 -10.40 -0.50 5.33
C ALA A 238 -9.70 -1.86 5.44
N ASP A 239 -10.35 -2.83 6.09
CA ASP A 239 -9.84 -4.20 6.22
C ASP A 239 -9.86 -5.00 4.91
N GLU A 240 -10.65 -4.59 3.90
CA GLU A 240 -10.75 -5.29 2.62
C GLU A 240 -9.70 -4.87 1.60
N PHE A 241 -9.03 -3.75 1.81
CA PHE A 241 -8.00 -3.30 0.88
C PHE A 241 -6.70 -4.10 1.06
N TYR A 242 -6.08 -4.48 -0.05
CA TYR A 242 -4.73 -5.06 -0.07
C TYR A 242 -3.63 -4.02 0.15
N VAL A 243 -4.00 -2.75 0.28
CA VAL A 243 -3.14 -1.63 0.66
C VAL A 243 -3.71 -0.98 1.92
N LYS A 244 -2.84 -0.44 2.76
CA LYS A 244 -3.29 0.27 3.97
C LYS A 244 -3.89 1.62 3.56
N PRO A 245 -5.22 1.85 3.70
CA PRO A 245 -5.80 3.14 3.39
C PRO A 245 -5.47 4.16 4.47
N ASP A 246 -5.39 5.43 4.08
CA ASP A 246 -5.33 6.56 5.00
C ASP A 246 -6.75 6.91 5.46
N ILE A 247 -7.04 6.83 6.76
CA ILE A 247 -8.37 7.14 7.31
C ILE A 247 -8.36 8.51 7.95
N TYR A 248 -9.08 9.45 7.35
CA TYR A 248 -9.22 10.83 7.81
C TYR A 248 -10.54 11.07 8.50
N TYR A 249 -10.54 11.88 9.55
CA TYR A 249 -11.73 12.37 10.22
C TYR A 249 -11.57 13.82 10.67
N ASP A 250 -12.67 14.59 10.66
CA ASP A 250 -12.67 15.97 11.14
C ASP A 250 -12.81 16.01 12.66
N ILE A 251 -11.81 16.58 13.34
CA ILE A 251 -11.77 16.72 14.81
C ILE A 251 -12.92 17.57 15.36
N ASN A 252 -13.50 18.43 14.55
CA ASN A 252 -14.64 19.27 14.93
C ASN A 252 -15.98 18.53 14.86
N GLN A 253 -16.04 17.37 14.20
CA GLN A 253 -17.24 16.59 13.96
C GLN A 253 -17.21 15.22 14.63
N THR A 254 -16.03 14.66 14.89
CA THR A 254 -15.86 13.27 15.31
C THR A 254 -14.94 13.18 16.52
N ASP A 255 -15.44 12.66 17.65
CA ASP A 255 -14.59 12.26 18.77
C ASP A 255 -13.86 10.96 18.40
N PRO A 256 -12.51 10.90 18.43
CA PRO A 256 -11.77 9.69 18.09
C PRO A 256 -12.13 8.46 18.94
N LYS A 257 -12.73 8.63 20.11
CA LYS A 257 -13.21 7.53 20.96
C LYS A 257 -14.27 6.67 20.29
N VAL A 258 -15.03 7.22 19.32
CA VAL A 258 -16.08 6.46 18.61
C VAL A 258 -15.53 5.37 17.71
N PHE A 259 -14.26 5.46 17.28
CA PHE A 259 -13.59 4.40 16.53
C PHE A 259 -13.31 3.15 17.37
N GLY A 260 -13.27 3.28 18.71
CA GLY A 260 -12.98 2.19 19.61
C GLY A 260 -11.54 1.66 19.47
N LYS A 261 -11.36 0.34 19.66
CA LYS A 261 -10.07 -0.31 19.41
C LYS A 261 -9.96 -0.65 17.93
N THR A 262 -9.02 -0.03 17.24
CA THR A 262 -8.70 -0.33 15.83
C THR A 262 -7.19 -0.46 15.67
N THR A 263 -6.76 -1.25 14.68
CA THR A 263 -5.35 -1.38 14.25
C THR A 263 -5.01 -0.39 13.12
N HIS A 264 -6.03 0.27 12.56
CA HIS A 264 -5.84 1.31 11.55
C HIS A 264 -5.32 2.61 12.18
N GLU A 265 -4.44 3.28 11.46
CA GLU A 265 -3.97 4.61 11.80
C GLU A 265 -5.02 5.65 11.43
N LEU A 266 -5.48 6.41 12.42
CA LEU A 266 -6.47 7.45 12.24
C LEU A 266 -5.78 8.80 12.12
N LYS A 267 -6.10 9.56 11.07
CA LYS A 267 -5.46 10.84 10.74
C LYS A 267 -6.46 11.99 10.96
N PRO A 268 -6.31 12.77 12.04
CA PRO A 268 -7.17 13.92 12.28
C PRO A 268 -6.92 15.03 11.27
N VAL A 269 -7.98 15.71 10.86
CA VAL A 269 -7.92 16.95 10.08
C VAL A 269 -8.78 18.04 10.73
N ASN A 270 -8.36 19.28 10.63
CA ASN A 270 -9.10 20.43 11.11
C ASN A 270 -9.91 21.05 9.95
N GLY A 271 -10.95 20.35 9.53
CA GLY A 271 -11.85 20.77 8.46
C GLY A 271 -11.38 20.44 7.05
N ILE A 272 -12.24 20.81 6.08
CA ILE A 272 -12.11 20.45 4.67
C ILE A 272 -10.88 21.08 3.99
N ALA A 273 -10.50 22.29 4.39
CA ALA A 273 -9.37 22.99 3.77
C ALA A 273 -8.05 22.23 3.99
N GLU A 274 -7.80 21.75 5.20
CA GLU A 274 -6.62 20.93 5.50
C GLU A 274 -6.67 19.61 4.76
N LEU A 275 -7.83 18.94 4.69
CA LEU A 275 -8.02 17.72 3.93
C LEU A 275 -7.64 17.91 2.45
N PHE A 276 -8.04 19.00 1.83
CA PHE A 276 -7.72 19.29 0.42
C PHE A 276 -6.23 19.53 0.19
N GLU A 277 -5.54 20.23 1.10
CA GLU A 277 -4.08 20.40 1.00
C GLU A 277 -3.35 19.05 1.13
N ILE A 278 -3.81 18.17 2.01
CA ILE A 278 -3.29 16.81 2.12
C ILE A 278 -3.53 16.04 0.83
N CYS A 279 -4.74 16.05 0.29
CA CYS A 279 -5.10 15.37 -0.96
C CYS A 279 -4.23 15.82 -2.13
N LYS A 280 -4.00 17.12 -2.27
CA LYS A 280 -3.13 17.71 -3.31
C LYS A 280 -1.68 17.22 -3.21
N ARG A 281 -1.16 17.09 -1.99
CA ARG A 281 0.19 16.60 -1.73
C ARG A 281 0.31 15.10 -1.96
N GLU A 282 -0.65 14.33 -1.42
CA GLU A 282 -0.61 12.86 -1.39
C GLU A 282 -1.05 12.19 -2.69
N LYS A 283 -1.85 12.87 -3.52
CA LYS A 283 -2.31 12.41 -4.86
C LYS A 283 -2.97 11.04 -4.81
N TYR A 284 -4.03 10.89 -4.03
CA TYR A 284 -4.80 9.66 -3.95
C TYR A 284 -5.37 9.24 -5.30
N THR A 285 -5.39 7.95 -5.59
CA THR A 285 -6.01 7.38 -6.79
C THR A 285 -7.45 6.94 -6.55
N VAL A 286 -7.78 6.64 -5.29
CA VAL A 286 -9.14 6.35 -4.82
C VAL A 286 -9.41 7.17 -3.58
N PHE A 287 -10.55 7.86 -3.56
CA PHE A 287 -11.00 8.63 -2.41
C PHE A 287 -12.43 8.23 -2.04
N ILE A 288 -12.61 7.80 -0.81
CA ILE A 288 -13.89 7.33 -0.30
C ILE A 288 -14.45 8.35 0.70
N ASN A 289 -15.67 8.81 0.44
CA ASN A 289 -16.45 9.61 1.39
C ASN A 289 -17.46 8.74 2.12
N ASP A 290 -17.46 8.80 3.43
CA ASP A 290 -18.47 8.21 4.29
C ASP A 290 -18.90 9.24 5.36
N ILE A 291 -19.54 10.32 4.90
CA ILE A 291 -19.85 11.51 5.71
C ILE A 291 -21.34 11.90 5.68
N LEU A 292 -22.22 11.02 5.16
CA LEU A 292 -23.66 11.11 5.01
C LEU A 292 -24.09 12.07 3.89
N THR A 293 -23.68 13.31 3.88
CA THR A 293 -24.17 14.33 2.94
C THR A 293 -22.98 15.07 2.35
N THR A 294 -22.81 15.00 1.03
CA THR A 294 -21.83 15.81 0.32
C THR A 294 -22.51 16.98 -0.40
N SER A 295 -21.94 18.18 -0.30
CA SER A 295 -22.37 19.33 -1.10
C SER A 295 -21.68 19.33 -2.46
N ILE A 296 -22.29 20.01 -3.42
CA ILE A 296 -21.67 20.24 -4.74
C ILE A 296 -20.32 20.95 -4.59
N ASP A 297 -20.23 21.98 -3.76
CA ASP A 297 -18.99 22.76 -3.56
C ASP A 297 -17.88 21.90 -2.98
N TYR A 298 -18.18 21.06 -2.00
CA TYR A 298 -17.22 20.10 -1.45
C TYR A 298 -16.68 19.17 -2.55
N MET A 299 -17.56 18.58 -3.35
CA MET A 299 -17.18 17.63 -4.39
C MET A 299 -16.42 18.30 -5.55
N ILE A 300 -16.75 19.55 -5.91
CA ILE A 300 -15.98 20.34 -6.87
C ILE A 300 -14.58 20.62 -6.33
N GLY A 301 -14.46 21.04 -5.07
CA GLY A 301 -13.18 21.24 -4.40
C GLY A 301 -12.32 19.98 -4.36
N LEU A 302 -12.91 18.85 -3.95
CA LEU A 302 -12.22 17.55 -3.92
C LEU A 302 -11.76 17.13 -5.33
N ARG A 303 -12.60 17.28 -6.35
CA ARG A 303 -12.25 16.96 -7.73
C ARG A 303 -11.14 17.87 -8.28
N SER A 304 -11.08 19.13 -7.84
CA SER A 304 -10.03 20.08 -8.27
C SER A 304 -8.63 19.67 -7.77
N VAL A 305 -8.54 19.06 -6.59
CA VAL A 305 -7.28 18.59 -6.00
C VAL A 305 -6.94 17.13 -6.34
N LEU A 306 -7.94 16.34 -6.74
CA LEU A 306 -7.83 14.94 -7.15
C LEU A 306 -8.53 14.71 -8.51
N PRO A 307 -8.05 15.31 -9.62
CA PRO A 307 -8.75 15.25 -10.91
C PRO A 307 -8.88 13.84 -11.48
N ASP A 308 -7.89 12.99 -11.26
CA ASP A 308 -7.80 11.65 -11.83
C ASP A 308 -8.25 10.54 -10.86
N ALA A 309 -8.54 10.89 -9.60
CA ALA A 309 -8.96 9.90 -8.61
C ALA A 309 -10.37 9.37 -8.87
N LYS A 310 -10.61 8.11 -8.50
CA LYS A 310 -11.96 7.57 -8.38
C LYS A 310 -12.55 8.01 -7.04
N ILE A 311 -13.64 8.77 -7.07
CA ILE A 311 -14.34 9.25 -5.87
C ILE A 311 -15.57 8.39 -5.66
N ILE A 312 -15.64 7.74 -4.50
CA ILE A 312 -16.70 6.80 -4.12
C ILE A 312 -17.38 7.35 -2.87
N ASN A 313 -18.69 7.48 -2.89
CA ASN A 313 -19.47 7.93 -1.73
C ASN A 313 -20.33 6.78 -1.19
N PHE A 314 -20.42 6.70 0.14
CA PHE A 314 -21.28 5.73 0.84
C PHE A 314 -22.38 6.45 1.62
N GLU A 315 -23.63 5.95 1.47
CA GLU A 315 -24.82 6.48 2.14
C GLU A 315 -24.93 8.01 2.02
N ASP A 316 -24.73 8.50 0.82
CA ASP A 316 -24.74 9.93 0.51
C ASP A 316 -26.09 10.32 -0.07
N ASP A 317 -26.80 11.22 0.60
CA ASP A 317 -28.07 11.80 0.18
C ASP A 317 -27.96 13.25 -0.28
N GLY A 318 -26.72 13.75 -0.42
CA GLY A 318 -26.41 15.12 -0.78
C GLY A 318 -26.41 15.38 -2.28
N GLU A 319 -26.50 16.66 -2.67
CA GLU A 319 -26.42 17.09 -4.07
C GLU A 319 -25.07 16.78 -4.73
N GLY A 320 -24.01 16.54 -3.92
CA GLY A 320 -22.66 16.22 -4.38
C GLY A 320 -22.53 14.89 -5.10
N ILE A 321 -23.49 13.98 -4.96
CA ILE A 321 -23.51 12.64 -5.59
C ILE A 321 -23.29 12.69 -7.11
N ILE A 322 -23.75 13.76 -7.78
CA ILE A 322 -23.60 13.95 -9.23
C ILE A 322 -22.14 14.12 -9.68
N LYS A 323 -21.21 14.38 -8.76
CA LYS A 323 -19.75 14.54 -9.01
C LYS A 323 -18.94 13.35 -8.55
N ALA A 324 -19.56 12.34 -7.91
CA ALA A 324 -18.91 11.08 -7.58
C ALA A 324 -18.81 10.15 -8.80
N ASP A 325 -17.81 9.27 -8.81
CA ASP A 325 -17.72 8.21 -9.82
C ASP A 325 -18.66 7.03 -9.47
N LEU A 326 -18.83 6.74 -8.18
CA LEU A 326 -19.72 5.71 -7.65
C LEU A 326 -20.36 6.18 -6.35
N VAL A 327 -21.63 5.80 -6.13
CA VAL A 327 -22.34 6.02 -4.87
C VAL A 327 -23.04 4.73 -4.47
N PHE A 328 -22.86 4.29 -3.23
CA PHE A 328 -23.49 3.10 -2.66
C PHE A 328 -24.42 3.49 -1.52
N ASN A 329 -25.73 3.35 -1.73
CA ASN A 329 -26.78 3.70 -0.78
C ASN A 329 -27.60 2.45 -0.43
N ALA A 330 -27.16 1.71 0.59
CA ALA A 330 -27.87 0.50 1.05
C ALA A 330 -29.13 0.84 1.88
N LEU A 331 -29.11 1.97 2.59
CA LEU A 331 -30.14 2.40 3.54
C LEU A 331 -31.11 3.44 2.96
N TYR A 332 -30.75 4.08 1.87
CA TYR A 332 -31.55 5.13 1.24
C TYR A 332 -31.95 4.70 -0.17
N SER A 333 -33.19 5.00 -0.55
CA SER A 333 -33.61 4.93 -1.94
C SER A 333 -32.94 6.07 -2.69
N GLY A 334 -31.94 5.76 -3.52
CA GLY A 334 -31.21 6.77 -4.29
C GLY A 334 -32.05 7.36 -5.41
N GLU A 335 -31.71 8.59 -5.82
CA GLU A 335 -32.13 9.13 -7.09
C GLU A 335 -31.60 8.26 -8.24
N GLU A 336 -32.31 8.18 -9.37
CA GLU A 336 -31.95 7.38 -10.54
C GLU A 336 -30.78 8.03 -11.32
N TYR A 337 -29.58 8.03 -10.75
CA TYR A 337 -28.36 8.38 -11.48
C TYR A 337 -27.57 7.12 -11.83
N PRO A 338 -26.92 7.05 -13.00
CA PRO A 338 -26.21 5.85 -13.46
C PRO A 338 -25.11 5.36 -12.52
N GLN A 339 -24.51 6.27 -11.73
CA GLN A 339 -23.43 5.95 -10.78
C GLN A 339 -23.95 5.58 -9.38
N VAL A 340 -25.27 5.63 -9.12
CA VAL A 340 -25.87 5.31 -7.81
C VAL A 340 -26.35 3.88 -7.78
N TYR A 341 -25.81 3.11 -6.86
CA TYR A 341 -26.16 1.73 -6.57
C TYR A 341 -26.93 1.69 -5.24
N ALA A 342 -28.23 1.58 -5.31
CA ALA A 342 -29.10 1.58 -4.13
C ALA A 342 -29.69 0.19 -3.85
N GLY A 343 -29.95 -0.08 -2.58
CA GLY A 343 -30.64 -1.28 -2.10
C GLY A 343 -29.80 -2.14 -1.16
N GLU A 344 -30.50 -3.04 -0.48
CA GLU A 344 -29.94 -3.88 0.60
C GLU A 344 -28.75 -4.77 0.19
N GLN A 345 -28.66 -5.14 -1.09
CA GLN A 345 -27.56 -5.94 -1.62
C GLN A 345 -26.20 -5.22 -1.57
N TYR A 346 -26.20 -3.89 -1.37
CA TYR A 346 -24.99 -3.09 -1.23
C TYR A 346 -24.62 -2.78 0.22
N TYR A 347 -25.36 -3.37 1.18
CA TYR A 347 -25.07 -3.20 2.60
C TYR A 347 -23.74 -3.86 2.97
N ILE A 348 -22.84 -3.10 3.57
CA ILE A 348 -21.56 -3.62 4.07
C ILE A 348 -21.80 -4.22 5.45
N CYS A 349 -21.76 -5.54 5.49
CA CYS A 349 -21.91 -6.33 6.70
C CYS A 349 -20.54 -6.60 7.32
N GLY A 350 -20.42 -6.43 8.64
CA GLY A 350 -19.20 -6.79 9.34
C GLY A 350 -18.88 -8.28 9.20
N LYS A 351 -17.62 -8.61 8.93
CA LYS A 351 -17.12 -9.99 8.70
C LYS A 351 -17.59 -10.99 9.75
N THR A 352 -17.69 -10.55 10.99
CA THR A 352 -18.12 -11.40 12.11
C THR A 352 -19.46 -12.07 11.85
N PHE A 353 -20.40 -11.37 11.18
CA PHE A 353 -21.72 -11.93 10.87
C PHE A 353 -21.68 -13.07 9.86
N MET A 354 -20.64 -13.16 9.03
CA MET A 354 -20.47 -14.24 8.05
C MET A 354 -20.14 -15.60 8.70
N PHE A 355 -19.75 -15.61 9.98
CA PHE A 355 -19.37 -16.81 10.72
C PHE A 355 -20.48 -17.33 11.62
N TYR A 356 -21.62 -16.67 11.69
CA TYR A 356 -22.76 -17.10 12.51
C TYR A 356 -23.91 -17.59 11.65
N ASP A 357 -24.47 -18.73 12.05
CA ASP A 357 -25.72 -19.21 11.45
C ASP A 357 -26.90 -18.35 11.92
N PRO A 358 -27.92 -18.14 11.06
CA PRO A 358 -29.15 -17.52 11.46
C PRO A 358 -29.81 -18.24 12.63
N ILE A 359 -30.34 -17.47 13.58
CA ILE A 359 -31.07 -18.08 14.69
C ILE A 359 -32.35 -18.78 14.17
N LYS A 360 -32.70 -19.90 14.77
CA LYS A 360 -34.00 -20.52 14.54
C LYS A 360 -35.05 -19.78 15.32
N ILE A 361 -36.10 -19.30 14.64
CA ILE A 361 -37.23 -18.64 15.27
C ILE A 361 -37.99 -19.68 16.10
N LYS A 362 -38.27 -19.38 17.36
CA LYS A 362 -39.04 -20.21 18.27
C LYS A 362 -40.53 -19.88 18.19
N ASP A 363 -41.39 -20.86 18.39
CA ASP A 363 -42.84 -20.66 18.43
C ASP A 363 -43.28 -19.75 19.60
N LYS A 364 -42.53 -19.75 20.69
CA LYS A 364 -42.77 -18.89 21.85
C LYS A 364 -41.58 -17.95 22.09
N VAL A 365 -41.88 -16.66 22.20
CA VAL A 365 -40.92 -15.64 22.55
C VAL A 365 -40.54 -15.75 24.03
N GLU A 366 -39.28 -15.99 24.31
CA GLU A 366 -38.73 -16.03 25.67
C GLU A 366 -37.68 -14.93 25.87
N ARG A 367 -36.98 -14.55 24.79
CA ARG A 367 -35.90 -13.58 24.81
C ARG A 367 -36.15 -12.50 23.75
N VAL A 368 -36.02 -11.25 24.14
CA VAL A 368 -36.17 -10.07 23.27
C VAL A 368 -34.86 -9.30 23.22
N PHE A 369 -34.33 -9.13 22.03
CA PHE A 369 -33.16 -8.29 21.80
C PHE A 369 -33.58 -6.88 21.40
N ILE A 370 -32.99 -5.87 22.03
CA ILE A 370 -33.33 -4.45 21.84
C ILE A 370 -32.05 -3.71 21.47
N SER A 371 -32.04 -3.01 20.36
CA SER A 371 -30.92 -2.14 19.95
C SER A 371 -31.47 -0.93 19.18
N PHE A 372 -31.01 0.25 19.53
CA PHE A 372 -31.34 1.51 18.84
C PHE A 372 -30.10 2.16 18.23
N GLY A 373 -29.15 1.31 17.76
CA GLY A 373 -27.93 1.73 17.09
C GLY A 373 -26.87 2.31 18.02
N GLY A 374 -25.89 2.99 17.41
CA GLY A 374 -24.67 3.41 18.09
C GLY A 374 -24.84 4.54 19.11
N ALA A 375 -25.78 5.45 18.89
CA ALA A 375 -25.95 6.67 19.67
C ALA A 375 -27.29 6.78 20.40
N ASP A 376 -28.35 6.15 19.88
CA ASP A 376 -29.72 6.27 20.38
C ASP A 376 -30.13 7.74 20.71
N PRO A 377 -30.08 8.66 19.73
CA PRO A 377 -30.24 10.10 19.98
C PRO A 377 -31.63 10.47 20.50
N GLN A 378 -32.62 9.62 20.30
CA GLN A 378 -34.02 9.79 20.77
C GLN A 378 -34.24 9.20 22.16
N ASN A 379 -33.24 8.59 22.78
CA ASN A 379 -33.32 7.90 24.08
C ASN A 379 -34.44 6.85 24.12
N TYR A 380 -34.61 6.07 23.06
CA TYR A 380 -35.59 4.97 23.01
C TYR A 380 -35.23 3.86 24.01
N SER A 381 -33.95 3.56 24.23
CA SER A 381 -33.53 2.60 25.24
C SER A 381 -34.05 2.97 26.63
N ASP A 382 -33.94 4.24 27.03
CA ASP A 382 -34.41 4.74 28.33
C ASP A 382 -35.90 4.59 28.52
N ARG A 383 -36.63 4.94 27.45
CA ARG A 383 -38.11 4.85 27.45
C ARG A 383 -38.57 3.41 27.50
N LEU A 384 -37.92 2.53 26.74
CA LEU A 384 -38.31 1.13 26.67
C LEU A 384 -37.95 0.37 27.96
N LEU A 385 -36.75 0.61 28.54
CA LEU A 385 -36.37 0.01 29.81
C LEU A 385 -37.36 0.32 30.94
N LYS A 386 -37.86 1.55 31.01
CA LYS A 386 -38.95 1.93 31.95
C LYS A 386 -40.22 1.15 31.75
N ILE A 387 -40.54 0.73 30.52
CA ILE A 387 -41.74 -0.05 30.21
C ILE A 387 -41.53 -1.51 30.56
N VAL A 388 -40.42 -2.12 30.06
CA VAL A 388 -40.19 -3.57 30.18
C VAL A 388 -39.79 -4.00 31.61
N SER A 389 -39.38 -3.05 32.47
CA SER A 389 -39.14 -3.32 33.89
C SER A 389 -40.40 -3.51 34.72
N LYS A 390 -41.59 -3.29 34.16
CA LYS A 390 -42.87 -3.52 34.86
C LYS A 390 -43.12 -5.01 35.10
N PRO A 391 -43.89 -5.37 36.16
CA PRO A 391 -44.16 -6.76 36.51
C PRO A 391 -44.81 -7.60 35.40
N GLU A 392 -45.59 -7.00 34.53
CA GLU A 392 -46.27 -7.67 33.41
C GLU A 392 -45.31 -8.27 32.36
N TYR A 393 -44.07 -7.77 32.28
CA TYR A 393 -43.07 -8.23 31.32
C TYR A 393 -42.03 -9.20 31.93
N LYS A 394 -42.11 -9.56 33.22
CA LYS A 394 -41.12 -10.41 33.93
C LYS A 394 -40.96 -11.80 33.34
N HIS A 395 -41.86 -12.27 32.50
CA HIS A 395 -41.77 -13.58 31.86
C HIS A 395 -40.90 -13.56 30.59
N TYR A 396 -40.41 -12.37 30.15
CA TYR A 396 -39.45 -12.22 29.05
C TYR A 396 -38.08 -11.89 29.59
N TYR A 397 -37.06 -12.38 28.89
CA TYR A 397 -35.68 -11.97 29.12
C TYR A 397 -35.25 -10.93 28.10
N PHE A 398 -34.99 -9.71 28.53
CA PHE A 398 -34.58 -8.61 27.66
C PHE A 398 -33.08 -8.49 27.61
N VAL A 399 -32.49 -8.42 26.41
CA VAL A 399 -31.10 -8.09 26.16
C VAL A 399 -31.05 -6.75 25.46
N VAL A 400 -30.55 -5.72 26.15
CA VAL A 400 -30.45 -4.36 25.61
C VAL A 400 -29.03 -4.04 25.25
N ALA A 401 -28.75 -3.86 23.94
CA ALA A 401 -27.44 -3.43 23.44
C ALA A 401 -27.39 -1.90 23.38
N LEU A 402 -26.53 -1.32 24.20
CA LEU A 402 -26.28 0.12 24.20
C LEU A 402 -25.03 0.41 23.34
N GLY A 403 -25.17 1.30 22.36
CA GLY A 403 -24.08 1.67 21.49
C GLY A 403 -23.00 2.53 22.20
N ARG A 404 -21.79 2.53 21.64
CA ARG A 404 -20.60 3.22 22.23
C ARG A 404 -20.78 4.73 22.38
N ALA A 405 -21.66 5.33 21.61
CA ALA A 405 -21.94 6.77 21.66
C ALA A 405 -23.19 7.10 22.50
N LYS A 406 -23.79 6.12 23.20
CA LYS A 406 -24.91 6.33 24.10
C LYS A 406 -24.43 7.05 25.36
N HIS A 407 -25.11 8.15 25.70
CA HIS A 407 -24.93 8.84 26.98
C HIS A 407 -25.72 8.15 28.12
N ASN A 408 -25.44 8.48 29.34
CA ASN A 408 -26.14 8.04 30.57
C ASN A 408 -26.24 6.50 30.75
N VAL A 409 -25.25 5.73 30.22
CA VAL A 409 -25.24 4.27 30.35
C VAL A 409 -25.27 3.82 31.80
N GLU A 410 -24.55 4.51 32.68
CA GLU A 410 -24.51 4.20 34.12
C GLU A 410 -25.87 4.30 34.78
N GLU A 411 -26.69 5.30 34.40
CA GLU A 411 -28.06 5.43 34.90
C GLU A 411 -28.96 4.29 34.45
N LEU A 412 -28.72 3.74 33.26
CA LEU A 412 -29.51 2.63 32.71
C LEU A 412 -29.13 1.29 33.35
N MET A 413 -27.97 1.16 33.97
CA MET A 413 -27.56 -0.08 34.67
C MET A 413 -28.44 -0.43 35.87
N GLN A 414 -29.21 0.54 36.40
CA GLN A 414 -30.23 0.25 37.44
C GLN A 414 -31.28 -0.79 37.00
N TYR A 415 -31.51 -0.93 35.69
CA TYR A 415 -32.48 -1.89 35.14
C TYR A 415 -31.92 -3.31 35.03
N ASN A 416 -30.64 -3.56 35.28
CA ASN A 416 -30.07 -4.91 35.29
C ASN A 416 -30.57 -5.81 36.42
N GLN A 417 -31.39 -5.29 37.30
CA GLN A 417 -31.95 -6.03 38.46
C GLN A 417 -33.37 -6.58 38.21
N TYR A 418 -33.90 -6.36 37.02
CA TYR A 418 -35.28 -6.70 36.71
C TYR A 418 -35.41 -7.85 35.69
#